data_64be773ff99c1d5b8ae75d26943bb907
#
_entry.id   64be773ff99c1d5b8ae75d26943bb907
#
_cell.length_a   1.000
_cell.length_b   1.000
_cell.length_c   1.000
_cell.angle_alpha   90.00
_cell.angle_beta   90.00
_cell.angle_gamma   90.00
#
_symmetry.space_group_name_H-M   'P 1'
#
loop_
_entity.id
_entity.type
_entity.pdbx_description
1 polymer ?
#
loop_
_entity_poly.entity_id
_entity_poly.type
_entity_poly.pdbx_seq_one_letter_code
_entity_poly.pdbx_strand_id
1 'polypeptide(L)'
;MAEPDVIRLNGGKAQPIDSKPQAISYQWLDGGGAALDFTTDTWAGQGRAEAVDGTAPGSLGNGTVVVTFGTATATYSFHADDFSEVGVFRLVIWVGNGTNRYGSVVFEWEVYDAPGAAPTV
;
A
#
# COMPACT_ATOMS: atom_id res chain seq x y z
N MET A 1 2.03 -15.61 18.95
CA MET A 1 1.62 -15.15 17.60
C MET A 1 2.65 -14.15 17.10
N ALA A 2 3.18 -14.36 15.91
CA ALA A 2 4.12 -13.42 15.32
C ALA A 2 3.40 -12.14 14.91
N GLU A 3 4.04 -10.99 15.11
CA GLU A 3 3.56 -9.74 14.56
C GLU A 3 3.82 -9.70 13.05
N PRO A 4 2.98 -9.02 12.25
CA PRO A 4 3.23 -8.87 10.82
C PRO A 4 4.49 -8.02 10.59
N ASP A 5 5.19 -8.33 9.51
CA ASP A 5 6.26 -7.45 9.03
C ASP A 5 5.66 -6.11 8.62
N VAL A 6 6.35 -5.04 8.97
CA VAL A 6 5.94 -3.68 8.65
C VAL A 6 7.05 -2.99 7.88
N ILE A 7 6.69 -2.49 6.69
CA ILE A 7 7.59 -1.63 5.91
C ILE A 7 7.17 -0.19 6.14
N ARG A 8 8.04 0.59 6.78
CA ARG A 8 7.79 2.01 7.02
C ARG A 8 8.31 2.83 5.86
N LEU A 9 7.39 3.55 5.20
CA LEU A 9 7.74 4.40 4.07
C LEU A 9 8.61 5.57 4.53
N ASN A 10 9.40 6.10 3.61
CA ASN A 10 10.32 7.21 3.85
C ASN A 10 11.30 6.94 5.01
N GLY A 11 11.73 5.68 5.17
CA GLY A 11 12.64 5.30 6.25
C GLY A 11 12.07 5.51 7.65
N GLY A 12 10.75 5.47 7.80
CA GLY A 12 10.05 5.69 9.06
C GLY A 12 9.84 7.18 9.40
N LYS A 13 10.25 8.09 8.51
CA LYS A 13 10.06 9.53 8.73
C LYS A 13 8.70 9.98 8.22
N ALA A 14 8.08 10.92 8.93
CA ALA A 14 6.83 11.52 8.51
C ALA A 14 6.99 12.28 7.19
N GLN A 15 5.92 12.30 6.40
CA GLN A 15 5.84 13.03 5.14
C GLN A 15 4.81 14.15 5.30
N PRO A 16 5.02 15.31 4.63
CA PRO A 16 4.06 16.41 4.77
C PRO A 16 2.71 16.05 4.14
N ILE A 17 1.67 16.65 4.68
CA ILE A 17 0.31 16.58 4.11
C ILE A 17 0.35 16.98 2.62
N ASP A 18 -0.48 16.34 1.80
CA ASP A 18 -0.54 16.49 0.34
C ASP A 18 0.72 16.02 -0.40
N SER A 19 1.54 15.18 0.22
CA SER A 19 2.61 14.46 -0.49
C SER A 19 2.04 13.53 -1.55
N LYS A 20 2.81 13.34 -2.63
CA LYS A 20 2.48 12.41 -3.73
C LYS A 20 3.62 11.45 -3.95
N PRO A 21 3.81 10.46 -3.06
CA PRO A 21 4.92 9.53 -3.19
C PRO A 21 4.76 8.61 -4.38
N GLN A 22 5.87 8.02 -4.81
CA GLN A 22 5.86 7.01 -5.86
C GLN A 22 5.09 5.77 -5.40
N ALA A 23 4.57 5.01 -6.37
CA ALA A 23 3.89 3.75 -6.13
C ALA A 23 4.78 2.75 -5.38
N ILE A 24 4.14 1.89 -4.59
CA ILE A 24 4.81 0.81 -3.87
C ILE A 24 4.43 -0.52 -4.50
N SER A 25 5.34 -1.49 -4.41
CA SER A 25 5.13 -2.82 -4.98
C SER A 25 5.42 -3.91 -3.96
N TYR A 26 4.75 -5.05 -4.14
CA TYR A 26 5.00 -6.25 -3.36
C TYR A 26 4.98 -7.48 -4.27
N GLN A 27 5.92 -8.39 -4.06
CA GLN A 27 6.01 -9.65 -4.79
C GLN A 27 5.70 -10.82 -3.86
N TRP A 28 4.81 -11.71 -4.28
CA TRP A 28 4.50 -12.93 -3.55
C TRP A 28 5.41 -14.07 -4.01
N LEU A 29 6.00 -14.75 -3.03
CA LEU A 29 6.94 -15.84 -3.26
C LEU A 29 6.40 -17.15 -2.68
N ASP A 30 6.81 -18.26 -3.28
CA ASP A 30 6.54 -19.59 -2.72
C ASP A 30 7.52 -19.92 -1.59
N GLY A 31 7.40 -21.10 -1.00
CA GLY A 31 8.27 -21.53 0.10
C GLY A 31 9.74 -21.71 -0.27
N GLY A 32 10.06 -21.77 -1.56
CA GLY A 32 11.44 -21.85 -2.06
C GLY A 32 12.02 -20.51 -2.49
N GLY A 33 11.27 -19.41 -2.36
CA GLY A 33 11.71 -18.07 -2.74
C GLY A 33 11.50 -17.71 -4.20
N ALA A 34 10.83 -18.56 -4.99
CA ALA A 34 10.44 -18.24 -6.36
C ALA A 34 9.09 -17.51 -6.38
N ALA A 35 8.84 -16.73 -7.43
CA ALA A 35 7.56 -16.04 -7.61
C ALA A 35 6.42 -17.06 -7.68
N LEU A 36 5.29 -16.74 -7.03
CA LEU A 36 4.07 -17.52 -7.21
C LEU A 36 3.61 -17.46 -8.66
N ASP A 37 2.84 -18.48 -9.08
CA ASP A 37 2.30 -18.52 -10.43
C ASP A 37 0.92 -17.85 -10.48
N PHE A 38 0.87 -16.66 -11.06
CA PHE A 38 -0.38 -15.92 -11.31
C PHE A 38 -0.80 -15.98 -12.79
N THR A 39 -0.15 -16.84 -13.60
CA THR A 39 -0.38 -16.86 -15.04
C THR A 39 -1.59 -17.70 -15.46
N THR A 40 -2.11 -18.56 -14.58
CA THR A 40 -3.19 -19.51 -14.90
C THR A 40 -4.59 -18.92 -14.75
N ASP A 41 -4.74 -17.81 -14.06
CA ASP A 41 -6.03 -17.18 -13.77
C ASP A 41 -5.96 -15.67 -13.95
N THR A 42 -7.13 -15.02 -13.88
CA THR A 42 -7.19 -13.56 -13.84
C THR A 42 -7.13 -13.11 -12.38
N TRP A 43 -6.11 -12.36 -12.05
CA TRP A 43 -5.89 -11.81 -10.73
C TRP A 43 -6.22 -10.32 -10.70
N ALA A 44 -6.90 -9.90 -9.64
CA ALA A 44 -7.18 -8.50 -9.38
C ALA A 44 -6.64 -8.10 -8.03
N GLY A 45 -6.36 -6.82 -7.86
CA GLY A 45 -5.79 -6.30 -6.62
C GLY A 45 -6.60 -5.15 -6.03
N GLN A 46 -6.46 -4.98 -4.72
CA GLN A 46 -7.12 -3.91 -3.99
C GLN A 46 -6.31 -3.55 -2.74
N GLY A 47 -6.22 -2.26 -2.43
CA GLY A 47 -5.69 -1.79 -1.16
C GLY A 47 -6.74 -1.85 -0.06
N ARG A 48 -6.29 -2.09 1.17
CA ARG A 48 -7.08 -1.93 2.39
C ARG A 48 -6.24 -1.18 3.40
N ALA A 49 -6.75 -0.09 3.91
CA ALA A 49 -6.00 0.77 4.82
C ALA A 49 -6.82 1.15 6.04
N GLU A 50 -6.09 1.52 7.10
CA GLU A 50 -6.68 2.04 8.34
C GLU A 50 -5.85 3.21 8.85
N ALA A 51 -6.48 4.08 9.62
CA ALA A 51 -5.78 5.08 10.42
C ALA A 51 -5.44 4.44 11.77
N VAL A 52 -4.15 4.40 12.09
CA VAL A 52 -3.67 3.95 13.41
C VAL A 52 -3.81 5.09 14.40
N ASP A 53 -3.52 6.31 13.95
CA ASP A 53 -3.57 7.54 14.71
C ASP A 53 -3.96 8.66 13.77
N GLY A 54 -5.02 9.38 14.11
CA GLY A 54 -5.61 10.43 13.30
C GLY A 54 -6.96 10.06 12.69
N THR A 55 -7.43 10.87 11.76
CA THR A 55 -8.71 10.68 11.09
C THR A 55 -8.52 9.93 9.77
N ALA A 56 -9.31 8.88 9.54
CA ALA A 56 -9.28 8.16 8.28
C ALA A 56 -10.11 8.92 7.23
N PRO A 57 -9.50 9.44 6.14
CA PRO A 57 -10.25 9.98 5.01
C PRO A 57 -11.09 8.89 4.33
N GLY A 58 -12.22 9.30 3.71
CA GLY A 58 -13.17 8.35 3.13
C GLY A 58 -12.61 7.45 2.05
N SER A 59 -11.62 7.91 1.29
CA SER A 59 -10.97 7.14 0.22
C SER A 59 -9.56 6.66 0.57
N LEU A 60 -9.22 6.61 1.86
CA LEU A 60 -7.96 6.05 2.33
C LEU A 60 -7.80 4.61 1.84
N GLY A 61 -6.66 4.31 1.21
CA GLY A 61 -6.35 2.97 0.72
C GLY A 61 -7.01 2.60 -0.61
N ASN A 62 -7.75 3.53 -1.23
CA ASN A 62 -8.48 3.28 -2.48
C ASN A 62 -7.67 3.64 -3.74
N GLY A 63 -6.36 3.63 -3.65
CA GLY A 63 -5.49 3.79 -4.81
C GLY A 63 -5.64 2.63 -5.80
N THR A 64 -5.04 2.81 -6.97
CA THR A 64 -5.10 1.80 -8.05
C THR A 64 -4.07 0.71 -7.80
N VAL A 65 -4.50 -0.56 -7.93
CA VAL A 65 -3.60 -1.71 -7.88
C VAL A 65 -3.49 -2.34 -9.26
N VAL A 66 -2.27 -2.51 -9.75
CA VAL A 66 -1.97 -3.23 -10.99
C VAL A 66 -1.23 -4.50 -10.63
N VAL A 67 -1.73 -5.65 -11.11
CA VAL A 67 -1.13 -6.96 -10.88
C VAL A 67 -0.35 -7.37 -12.11
N THR A 68 0.94 -7.68 -11.93
CA THR A 68 1.80 -8.22 -12.98
C THR A 68 1.89 -9.73 -12.79
N PHE A 69 1.25 -10.48 -13.68
CA PHE A 69 1.04 -11.92 -13.50
C PHE A 69 2.34 -12.72 -13.59
N GLY A 70 3.22 -12.36 -14.53
CA GLY A 70 4.45 -13.11 -14.76
C GLY A 70 5.45 -13.10 -13.59
N THR A 71 5.35 -12.11 -12.71
CA THR A 71 6.25 -11.94 -11.55
C THR A 71 5.52 -12.04 -10.22
N ALA A 72 4.20 -12.28 -10.23
CA ALA A 72 3.36 -12.27 -9.03
C ALA A 72 3.55 -11.01 -8.20
N THR A 73 3.55 -9.85 -8.86
CA THR A 73 3.80 -8.55 -8.24
C THR A 73 2.54 -7.68 -8.35
N ALA A 74 2.22 -6.95 -7.30
CA ALA A 74 1.20 -5.92 -7.33
C ALA A 74 1.82 -4.56 -7.03
N THR A 75 1.40 -3.55 -7.76
CA THR A 75 1.86 -2.16 -7.60
C THR A 75 0.66 -1.31 -7.18
N TYR A 76 0.79 -0.66 -6.04
CA TYR A 76 -0.23 0.24 -5.52
C TYR A 76 0.19 1.69 -5.76
N SER A 77 -0.66 2.42 -6.48
CA SER A 77 -0.51 3.86 -6.69
C SER A 77 -1.40 4.59 -5.68
N PHE A 78 -0.81 5.47 -4.88
CA PHE A 78 -1.52 6.14 -3.79
C PHE A 78 -2.71 6.96 -4.28
N HIS A 79 -3.80 6.93 -3.52
CA HIS A 79 -4.92 7.85 -3.65
C HIS A 79 -4.55 9.20 -3.00
N ALA A 80 -5.14 10.29 -3.48
CA ALA A 80 -4.91 11.60 -2.88
C ALA A 80 -5.25 11.64 -1.38
N ASP A 81 -6.26 10.88 -0.96
CA ASP A 81 -6.67 10.79 0.44
C ASP A 81 -5.67 10.04 1.33
N ASP A 82 -4.70 9.32 0.76
CA ASP A 82 -3.71 8.63 1.57
C ASP A 82 -2.77 9.58 2.32
N PHE A 83 -2.68 10.83 1.86
CA PHE A 83 -1.84 11.86 2.45
C PHE A 83 -2.59 13.16 2.75
N SER A 84 -3.91 13.13 2.82
CA SER A 84 -4.75 14.34 3.00
C SER A 84 -5.01 14.69 4.46
N GLU A 85 -4.70 13.81 5.39
CA GLU A 85 -4.92 14.01 6.82
C GLU A 85 -3.67 13.70 7.62
N VAL A 86 -3.47 14.42 8.72
CA VAL A 86 -2.39 14.15 9.67
C VAL A 86 -2.66 12.86 10.42
N GLY A 87 -1.64 12.04 10.60
CA GLY A 87 -1.75 10.80 11.36
C GLY A 87 -0.80 9.71 10.90
N VAL A 88 -1.00 8.52 11.45
CA VAL A 88 -0.27 7.29 11.06
C VAL A 88 -1.26 6.36 10.39
N PHE A 89 -0.88 5.83 9.23
CA PHE A 89 -1.73 5.00 8.39
C PHE A 89 -1.03 3.70 8.03
N ARG A 90 -1.81 2.64 7.85
CA ARG A 90 -1.34 1.32 7.45
C ARG A 90 -2.14 0.80 6.28
N LEU A 91 -1.46 0.09 5.38
CA LEU A 91 -2.05 -0.48 4.17
C LEU A 91 -1.57 -1.91 3.98
N VAL A 92 -2.49 -2.77 3.54
CA VAL A 92 -2.17 -4.09 2.98
C VAL A 92 -2.65 -4.11 1.54
N ILE A 93 -1.81 -4.61 0.63
CA ILE A 93 -2.18 -4.83 -0.77
C ILE A 93 -2.69 -6.26 -0.88
N TRP A 94 -3.93 -6.43 -1.35
CA TRP A 94 -4.55 -7.72 -1.54
C TRP A 94 -4.62 -8.05 -3.03
N VAL A 95 -4.42 -9.33 -3.35
CA VAL A 95 -4.66 -9.88 -4.69
C VAL A 95 -5.48 -11.15 -4.58
N GLY A 96 -6.30 -11.41 -5.58
CA GLY A 96 -7.15 -12.59 -5.60
C GLY A 96 -7.62 -12.95 -6.99
N ASN A 97 -7.96 -14.23 -7.18
CA ASN A 97 -8.50 -14.77 -8.43
C ASN A 97 -9.93 -15.33 -8.27
N GLY A 98 -10.58 -15.05 -7.14
CA GLY A 98 -11.89 -15.59 -6.80
C GLY A 98 -11.84 -16.89 -5.99
N THR A 99 -10.75 -17.63 -6.05
CA THR A 99 -10.52 -18.86 -5.27
C THR A 99 -9.44 -18.66 -4.23
N ASN A 100 -8.31 -18.11 -4.65
CA ASN A 100 -7.18 -17.80 -3.77
C ASN A 100 -7.06 -16.30 -3.56
N ARG A 101 -6.58 -15.92 -2.39
CA ARG A 101 -6.39 -14.52 -2.01
C ARG A 101 -5.16 -14.40 -1.13
N TYR A 102 -4.31 -13.42 -1.44
CA TYR A 102 -3.08 -13.16 -0.69
C TYR A 102 -3.00 -11.71 -0.29
N GLY A 103 -2.50 -11.45 0.91
CA GLY A 103 -2.18 -10.12 1.39
C GLY A 103 -0.67 -9.89 1.40
N SER A 104 -0.27 -8.64 1.25
CA SER A 104 1.12 -8.22 1.40
C SER A 104 1.50 -8.09 2.88
N VAL A 105 2.76 -7.75 3.14
CA VAL A 105 3.17 -7.18 4.43
C VAL A 105 2.44 -5.83 4.65
N VAL A 106 2.48 -5.34 5.88
CA VAL A 106 1.89 -4.04 6.20
C VAL A 106 2.85 -2.92 5.76
N PHE A 107 2.34 -1.97 5.00
CA PHE A 107 3.02 -0.71 4.69
C PHE A 107 2.49 0.36 5.63
N GLU A 108 3.38 1.11 6.26
CA GLU A 108 3.01 2.16 7.22
C GLU A 108 3.63 3.49 6.82
N TRP A 109 2.89 4.58 6.96
CA TRP A 109 3.40 5.92 6.76
C TRP A 109 2.78 6.88 7.76
N GLU A 110 3.50 7.98 8.00
CA GLU A 110 3.04 9.06 8.86
C GLU A 110 2.95 10.36 8.08
N VAL A 111 1.89 11.12 8.31
CA VAL A 111 1.63 12.41 7.69
C VAL A 111 1.65 13.50 8.75
N TYR A 112 2.39 14.58 8.51
CA TYR A 112 2.44 15.72 9.39
C TYR A 112 1.92 16.99 8.71
N ASP A 113 1.52 17.97 9.52
CA ASP A 113 1.02 19.24 9.02
C ASP A 113 2.21 20.17 8.71
N ALA A 114 2.49 20.34 7.42
CA ALA A 114 3.60 21.16 6.96
C ALA A 114 3.21 22.64 6.91
N PRO A 115 4.16 23.56 7.09
CA PRO A 115 3.88 24.98 6.92
C PRO A 115 3.60 25.32 5.45
N GLY A 116 2.51 26.04 5.23
CA GLY A 116 2.11 26.49 3.89
C GLY A 116 1.43 25.40 3.06
N ALA A 117 0.96 25.77 1.88
CA ALA A 117 0.35 24.84 0.94
C ALA A 117 1.40 24.09 0.14
N ALA A 118 1.07 22.84 -0.29
CA ALA A 118 1.94 22.07 -1.14
C ALA A 118 2.16 22.79 -2.48
N PRO A 119 3.40 22.87 -2.98
CA PRO A 119 3.69 23.51 -4.26
C PRO A 119 3.23 22.63 -5.43
N THR A 120 3.08 23.27 -6.59
CA THR A 120 2.81 22.55 -7.85
C THR A 120 4.14 22.14 -8.50
N VAL A 121 4.66 20.99 -8.11
CA VAL A 121 5.93 20.46 -8.61
C VAL A 121 5.80 19.03 -9.08
#